data_b012c50ab7a22df60e64c1c7a73e1407
#
_entry.id   b012c50ab7a22df60e64c1c7a73e1407
#
_cell.length_a   1.000
_cell.length_b   1.000
_cell.length_c   1.000
_cell.angle_alpha   90.00
_cell.angle_beta   90.00
_cell.angle_gamma   90.00
#
_symmetry.space_group_name_H-M   'P 1'
#
loop_
_entity.id
_entity.type
_entity.pdbx_description
1 polymer ?
#
loop_
_entity_poly.entity_id
_entity_poly.type
_entity_poly.pdbx_seq_one_letter_code
_entity_poly.pdbx_strand_id
1 'polypeptide(L)'
;MELRERDVELIVSEVLKRLGPSGGTQGAPASPVGDFGLFDSLDDAVAAAEAAYKKVSSMAMRNKVVAIIRKTGLAHARMLAEMAVQETGMGRVDDKITKNTLVSEHTPGPEVLAPRAMSGDSGLTLEENAPWGVIASVTPSTNPAATVINNSISMISGGNAIVFAPHPGAKRVSQSAIQLINKAIIEETGIANLLVAVKEPTLEVARRLFAHPGVKLLVVTGGEAVVEAARKHATMRLIAAGAGNPPVVVDETADIRRAARSIYDGASFDNNIICADEKEIIAVESIADQLKQEMKALGAVEISLEQSDAIARFALRDYPGPNVAANPKWVGRNAALIAKEAGISVPESCRLLLVDIGRDINHAFARVEQMMPVLPLLRARNVEEAIAWAVLLERGLGHTAGMHSRNIDNMHSMALQMNTSLFVKNGPHLAALGAGGEGWTSMTISTPTGEGVTSARTFVRIRRCVLVDNFRIV
;
A
#
# COMPACT_ATOMS: atom_id res chain seq x y z
N MET A 1 20.49 40.34 -20.09
CA MET A 1 21.65 40.42 -19.16
C MET A 1 22.69 39.48 -19.76
N GLU A 2 23.59 40.00 -20.56
CA GLU A 2 24.65 39.21 -21.19
C GLU A 2 25.65 38.78 -20.12
N LEU A 3 25.83 37.47 -19.98
CA LEU A 3 26.89 36.87 -19.16
C LEU A 3 28.25 37.28 -19.79
N ARG A 4 29.10 37.96 -19.02
CA ARG A 4 30.43 38.32 -19.47
C ARG A 4 31.28 37.08 -19.56
N GLU A 5 32.18 36.99 -20.55
CA GLU A 5 33.12 35.87 -20.76
C GLU A 5 33.80 35.42 -19.44
N ARG A 6 34.12 36.35 -18.58
CA ARG A 6 34.70 36.10 -17.25
C ARG A 6 33.78 35.32 -16.29
N ASP A 7 32.47 35.45 -16.42
CA ASP A 7 31.48 34.72 -15.56
C ASP A 7 31.34 33.28 -16.07
N VAL A 8 31.48 33.06 -17.38
CA VAL A 8 31.47 31.73 -18.00
C VAL A 8 32.75 30.98 -17.63
N GLU A 9 33.93 31.62 -17.66
CA GLU A 9 35.20 31.03 -17.23
C GLU A 9 35.20 30.66 -15.76
N LEU A 10 34.64 31.48 -14.88
CA LEU A 10 34.47 31.19 -13.47
C LEU A 10 33.56 29.96 -13.22
N ILE A 11 32.42 29.88 -13.92
CA ILE A 11 31.51 28.73 -13.84
C ILE A 11 32.20 27.47 -14.36
N VAL A 12 32.91 27.53 -15.50
CA VAL A 12 33.64 26.39 -16.07
C VAL A 12 34.75 25.94 -15.11
N SER A 13 35.52 26.87 -14.54
CA SER A 13 36.59 26.53 -13.59
C SER A 13 36.07 25.91 -12.31
N GLU A 14 34.92 26.36 -11.79
CA GLU A 14 34.28 25.81 -10.61
C GLU A 14 33.69 24.41 -10.89
N VAL A 15 33.11 24.19 -12.07
CA VAL A 15 32.63 22.88 -12.53
C VAL A 15 33.80 21.90 -12.72
N LEU A 16 34.91 22.34 -13.32
CA LEU A 16 36.10 21.51 -13.46
C LEU A 16 36.78 21.19 -12.12
N LYS A 17 36.80 22.12 -11.15
CA LYS A 17 37.26 21.84 -9.80
C LYS A 17 36.38 20.81 -9.08
N ARG A 18 35.07 20.83 -9.32
CA ARG A 18 34.14 19.83 -8.75
C ARG A 18 34.20 18.48 -9.46
N LEU A 19 34.65 18.43 -10.72
CA LEU A 19 34.82 17.19 -11.47
C LEU A 19 36.14 16.48 -11.18
N GLY A 20 37.13 17.13 -10.52
CA GLY A 20 38.42 16.55 -10.16
C GLY A 20 39.20 15.97 -11.32
N PRO A 21 40.53 15.88 -11.29
CA PRO A 21 41.28 15.17 -12.33
C PRO A 21 40.90 13.69 -12.27
N SER A 22 40.51 13.12 -13.41
CA SER A 22 40.36 11.70 -13.62
C SER A 22 41.74 11.01 -13.55
N GLY A 23 42.19 10.78 -12.33
CA GLY A 23 43.46 10.15 -12.02
C GLY A 23 43.27 8.98 -11.09
N GLY A 24 43.61 7.78 -11.57
CA GLY A 24 43.94 6.61 -10.80
C GLY A 24 42.80 5.94 -10.06
N THR A 25 42.43 4.77 -10.48
CA THR A 25 41.63 3.78 -9.76
C THR A 25 42.25 3.45 -8.40
N GLN A 26 42.09 4.31 -7.41
CA GLN A 26 42.03 3.86 -6.04
C GLN A 26 40.60 3.35 -5.83
N GLY A 27 40.46 2.03 -5.62
CA GLY A 27 39.18 1.40 -5.32
C GLY A 27 38.48 2.18 -4.22
N ALA A 28 37.28 2.68 -4.52
CA ALA A 28 36.41 3.23 -3.48
C ALA A 28 36.37 2.21 -2.34
N PRO A 29 36.41 2.64 -1.06
CA PRO A 29 36.27 1.72 0.05
C PRO A 29 35.01 0.90 -0.20
N ALA A 30 35.13 -0.44 -0.14
CA ALA A 30 34.01 -1.34 -0.35
C ALA A 30 32.89 -0.87 0.57
N SER A 31 31.76 -0.45 -0.01
CA SER A 31 30.60 -0.03 0.78
C SER A 31 30.29 -1.15 1.77
N PRO A 32 30.14 -0.86 3.07
CA PRO A 32 29.91 -1.89 4.05
C PRO A 32 28.69 -2.72 3.59
N VAL A 33 28.86 -4.04 3.49
CA VAL A 33 27.83 -4.94 2.95
C VAL A 33 26.66 -5.05 3.94
N GLY A 34 26.76 -4.50 5.13
CA GLY A 34 25.75 -4.66 6.17
C GLY A 34 25.42 -6.14 6.40
N ASP A 35 24.50 -6.44 7.30
CA ASP A 35 23.94 -7.78 7.43
C ASP A 35 22.82 -7.96 6.39
N PHE A 36 23.19 -8.26 5.14
CA PHE A 36 22.29 -8.35 3.97
C PHE A 36 21.32 -7.16 3.84
N GLY A 37 21.83 -5.94 4.00
CA GLY A 37 21.06 -4.69 3.89
C GLY A 37 20.64 -4.09 5.23
N LEU A 38 20.97 -4.69 6.37
CA LEU A 38 20.70 -4.11 7.69
C LEU A 38 21.92 -3.36 8.21
N PHE A 39 21.73 -2.12 8.64
CA PHE A 39 22.76 -1.20 9.11
C PHE A 39 22.46 -0.71 10.53
N ASP A 40 23.48 -0.34 11.26
CA ASP A 40 23.33 0.29 12.57
C ASP A 40 23.03 1.80 12.44
N SER A 41 23.51 2.43 11.37
CA SER A 41 23.37 3.86 11.10
C SER A 41 22.48 4.11 9.88
N LEU A 42 21.63 5.13 9.96
CA LEU A 42 20.82 5.59 8.82
C LEU A 42 21.68 6.14 7.69
N ASP A 43 22.73 6.90 8.02
CA ASP A 43 23.60 7.53 7.05
C ASP A 43 24.37 6.48 6.23
N ASP A 44 24.85 5.39 6.88
CA ASP A 44 25.49 4.26 6.21
C ASP A 44 24.50 3.51 5.30
N ALA A 45 23.28 3.29 5.77
CA ALA A 45 22.23 2.66 4.97
C ALA A 45 21.93 3.45 3.71
N VAL A 46 21.75 4.77 3.82
CA VAL A 46 21.50 5.66 2.67
C VAL A 46 22.69 5.68 1.72
N ALA A 47 23.92 5.78 2.22
CA ALA A 47 25.13 5.77 1.41
C ALA A 47 25.29 4.45 0.64
N ALA A 48 25.00 3.31 1.30
CA ALA A 48 25.04 1.99 0.66
C ALA A 48 23.98 1.87 -0.45
N ALA A 49 22.76 2.35 -0.21
CA ALA A 49 21.69 2.39 -1.21
C ALA A 49 22.07 3.31 -2.40
N GLU A 50 22.71 4.47 -2.13
CA GLU A 50 23.16 5.39 -3.17
C GLU A 50 24.25 4.75 -4.07
N ALA A 51 25.13 3.97 -3.52
CA ALA A 51 26.11 3.21 -4.30
C ALA A 51 25.47 2.07 -5.11
N ALA A 52 24.41 1.45 -4.56
CA ALA A 52 23.72 0.29 -5.15
C ALA A 52 22.86 0.65 -6.36
N TYR A 53 22.05 1.71 -6.30
CA TYR A 53 21.09 2.01 -7.39
C TYR A 53 21.78 2.24 -8.74
N LYS A 54 23.03 2.74 -8.75
CA LYS A 54 23.83 2.95 -9.96
C LYS A 54 24.11 1.65 -10.70
N LYS A 55 24.07 0.49 -10.03
CA LYS A 55 24.34 -0.84 -10.60
C LYS A 55 23.11 -1.44 -11.30
N VAL A 56 21.92 -0.87 -11.14
CA VAL A 56 20.67 -1.29 -11.81
C VAL A 56 20.24 -0.29 -12.89
N SER A 57 21.20 0.32 -13.57
CA SER A 57 20.95 1.31 -14.64
C SER A 57 20.32 0.69 -15.88
N SER A 58 20.70 -0.54 -16.27
CA SER A 58 20.18 -1.20 -17.47
C SER A 58 18.83 -1.90 -17.21
N MET A 59 17.97 -1.89 -18.22
CA MET A 59 16.68 -2.58 -18.18
C MET A 59 16.86 -4.10 -18.01
N ALA A 60 17.86 -4.69 -18.63
CA ALA A 60 18.18 -6.12 -18.47
C ALA A 60 18.48 -6.48 -17.00
N MET A 61 19.25 -5.64 -16.30
CA MET A 61 19.57 -5.86 -14.90
C MET A 61 18.34 -5.68 -14.01
N ARG A 62 17.48 -4.68 -14.28
CA ARG A 62 16.22 -4.49 -13.56
C ARG A 62 15.29 -5.69 -13.71
N ASN A 63 15.11 -6.20 -14.92
CA ASN A 63 14.34 -7.42 -15.20
C ASN A 63 14.88 -8.62 -14.41
N LYS A 64 16.21 -8.80 -14.41
CA LYS A 64 16.85 -9.90 -13.66
C LYS A 64 16.59 -9.78 -12.16
N VAL A 65 16.81 -8.60 -11.58
CA VAL A 65 16.61 -8.37 -10.14
C VAL A 65 15.13 -8.53 -9.76
N VAL A 66 14.20 -8.01 -10.55
CA VAL A 66 12.76 -8.17 -10.29
C VAL A 66 12.33 -9.64 -10.36
N ALA A 67 12.86 -10.41 -11.30
CA ALA A 67 12.59 -11.86 -11.36
C ALA A 67 13.09 -12.59 -10.10
N ILE A 68 14.26 -12.21 -9.58
CA ILE A 68 14.80 -12.73 -8.32
C ILE A 68 13.88 -12.38 -7.15
N ILE A 69 13.41 -11.14 -7.06
CA ILE A 69 12.50 -10.71 -5.98
C ILE A 69 11.20 -11.53 -6.01
N ARG A 70 10.58 -11.68 -7.19
CA ARG A 70 9.36 -12.47 -7.36
C ARG A 70 9.57 -13.93 -6.91
N LYS A 71 10.62 -14.57 -7.41
CA LYS A 71 10.98 -15.95 -7.03
C LYS A 71 11.21 -16.10 -5.52
N THR A 72 11.93 -15.17 -4.91
CA THR A 72 12.21 -15.17 -3.46
C THR A 72 10.94 -14.95 -2.64
N GLY A 73 10.09 -14.00 -3.06
CA GLY A 73 8.80 -13.73 -2.42
C GLY A 73 7.89 -14.95 -2.40
N LEU A 74 7.77 -15.65 -3.54
CA LEU A 74 6.99 -16.89 -3.66
C LEU A 74 7.58 -18.01 -2.79
N ALA A 75 8.89 -18.23 -2.85
CA ALA A 75 9.56 -19.30 -2.11
C ALA A 75 9.42 -19.15 -0.58
N HIS A 76 9.32 -17.91 -0.08
CA HIS A 76 9.25 -17.62 1.35
C HIS A 76 7.88 -17.11 1.82
N ALA A 77 6.84 -17.17 0.96
CA ALA A 77 5.52 -16.62 1.26
C ALA A 77 4.94 -17.14 2.59
N ARG A 78 5.01 -18.44 2.83
CA ARG A 78 4.53 -19.09 4.07
C ARG A 78 5.34 -18.66 5.28
N MET A 79 6.66 -18.77 5.23
CA MET A 79 7.53 -18.43 6.36
C MET A 79 7.33 -16.96 6.80
N LEU A 80 7.28 -16.03 5.83
CA LEU A 80 7.06 -14.61 6.11
C LEU A 80 5.64 -14.35 6.66
N ALA A 81 4.63 -15.12 6.24
CA ALA A 81 3.28 -15.04 6.77
C ALA A 81 3.22 -15.50 8.25
N GLU A 82 3.83 -16.64 8.56
CA GLU A 82 3.92 -17.17 9.93
C GLU A 82 4.67 -16.20 10.86
N MET A 83 5.80 -15.66 10.41
CA MET A 83 6.57 -14.66 11.15
C MET A 83 5.73 -13.39 11.39
N ALA A 84 4.97 -12.92 10.40
CA ALA A 84 4.15 -11.72 10.52
C ALA A 84 3.05 -11.90 11.58
N VAL A 85 2.34 -13.02 11.56
CA VAL A 85 1.30 -13.32 12.56
C VAL A 85 1.93 -13.49 13.96
N GLN A 86 3.06 -14.20 14.05
CA GLN A 86 3.75 -14.41 15.32
C GLN A 86 4.24 -13.10 15.94
N GLU A 87 4.80 -12.19 15.14
CA GLU A 87 5.36 -10.92 15.63
C GLU A 87 4.27 -9.90 15.95
N THR A 88 3.27 -9.75 15.08
CA THR A 88 2.26 -8.69 15.20
C THR A 88 1.00 -9.14 15.93
N GLY A 89 0.72 -10.44 15.91
CA GLY A 89 -0.55 -11.00 16.36
C GLY A 89 -1.74 -10.60 15.48
N MET A 90 -1.50 -10.05 14.28
CA MET A 90 -2.52 -9.54 13.36
C MET A 90 -2.74 -10.47 12.18
N GLY A 91 -4.00 -10.67 11.83
CA GLY A 91 -4.42 -11.38 10.63
C GLY A 91 -4.31 -12.90 10.75
N ARG A 92 -4.29 -13.55 9.60
CA ARG A 92 -4.30 -15.02 9.45
C ARG A 92 -3.15 -15.47 8.55
N VAL A 93 -2.51 -16.59 8.91
CA VAL A 93 -1.37 -17.11 8.15
C VAL A 93 -1.73 -17.37 6.69
N ASP A 94 -2.83 -18.08 6.42
CA ASP A 94 -3.23 -18.44 5.05
C ASP A 94 -3.57 -17.21 4.20
N ASP A 95 -4.24 -16.22 4.79
CA ASP A 95 -4.57 -14.96 4.09
C ASP A 95 -3.30 -14.14 3.83
N LYS A 96 -2.30 -14.17 4.73
CA LYS A 96 -0.99 -13.53 4.50
C LYS A 96 -0.14 -14.27 3.47
N ILE A 97 -0.23 -15.60 3.39
CA ILE A 97 0.39 -16.36 2.29
C ILE A 97 -0.19 -15.89 0.96
N THR A 98 -1.53 -15.81 0.88
CA THR A 98 -2.21 -15.29 -0.31
C THR A 98 -1.73 -13.90 -0.68
N LYS A 99 -1.59 -12.96 0.27
CA LYS A 99 -1.07 -11.63 0.01
C LYS A 99 0.38 -11.62 -0.49
N ASN A 100 1.26 -12.39 0.16
CA ASN A 100 2.67 -12.47 -0.24
C ASN A 100 2.82 -13.07 -1.64
N THR A 101 2.00 -14.08 -1.99
CA THR A 101 1.95 -14.68 -3.34
C THR A 101 1.43 -13.66 -4.35
N LEU A 102 0.29 -13.03 -4.06
CA LEU A 102 -0.34 -12.04 -4.93
C LEU A 102 0.61 -10.90 -5.31
N VAL A 103 1.30 -10.29 -4.33
CA VAL A 103 2.25 -9.21 -4.62
C VAL A 103 3.48 -9.68 -5.38
N SER A 104 3.90 -10.92 -5.18
CA SER A 104 5.04 -11.49 -5.91
C SER A 104 4.72 -11.73 -7.38
N GLU A 105 3.49 -12.15 -7.69
CA GLU A 105 3.04 -12.48 -9.04
C GLU A 105 2.49 -11.27 -9.80
N HIS A 106 1.67 -10.45 -9.15
CA HIS A 106 0.85 -9.42 -9.81
C HIS A 106 1.33 -7.97 -9.62
N THR A 107 2.45 -7.73 -8.93
CA THR A 107 3.06 -6.39 -8.92
C THR A 107 3.73 -6.12 -10.27
N PRO A 108 3.39 -5.03 -10.98
CA PRO A 108 4.01 -4.70 -12.24
C PRO A 108 5.50 -4.40 -12.10
N GLY A 109 6.28 -4.97 -13.01
CA GLY A 109 7.72 -4.79 -13.10
C GLY A 109 8.15 -3.75 -14.15
N PRO A 110 9.35 -3.89 -14.71
CA PRO A 110 9.88 -2.96 -15.72
C PRO A 110 9.07 -2.92 -17.03
N GLU A 111 8.25 -3.93 -17.30
CA GLU A 111 7.41 -4.05 -18.51
C GLU A 111 6.43 -2.88 -18.69
N VAL A 112 6.06 -2.18 -17.62
CA VAL A 112 5.15 -1.03 -17.70
C VAL A 112 5.87 0.31 -17.96
N LEU A 113 7.19 0.31 -18.09
CA LEU A 113 8.04 1.50 -18.24
C LEU A 113 8.51 1.74 -19.68
N ALA A 114 7.65 1.48 -20.65
CA ALA A 114 8.00 1.74 -22.05
C ALA A 114 8.32 3.23 -22.29
N PRO A 115 9.40 3.55 -23.05
CA PRO A 115 9.68 4.91 -23.48
C PRO A 115 8.63 5.38 -24.49
N ARG A 116 8.47 6.70 -24.61
CA ARG A 116 7.59 7.32 -25.59
C ARG A 116 8.41 8.14 -26.59
N ALA A 117 8.25 7.88 -27.88
CA ALA A 117 8.85 8.66 -28.94
C ALA A 117 7.78 9.45 -29.70
N MET A 118 8.10 10.70 -30.04
CA MET A 118 7.28 11.58 -30.86
C MET A 118 8.16 12.14 -31.98
N SER A 119 7.84 11.85 -33.24
CA SER A 119 8.59 12.38 -34.40
C SER A 119 7.67 13.23 -35.27
N GLY A 120 8.25 14.23 -35.91
CA GLY A 120 7.57 15.15 -36.81
C GLY A 120 8.55 15.97 -37.65
N ASP A 121 8.04 16.97 -38.38
CA ASP A 121 8.85 17.80 -39.26
C ASP A 121 9.94 18.60 -38.53
N SER A 122 9.75 18.84 -37.22
CA SER A 122 10.71 19.54 -36.38
C SER A 122 11.67 18.61 -35.61
N GLY A 123 11.73 17.32 -35.92
CA GLY A 123 12.68 16.37 -35.35
C GLY A 123 12.07 15.25 -34.52
N LEU A 124 12.77 14.83 -33.44
CA LEU A 124 12.37 13.72 -32.54
C LEU A 124 12.43 14.15 -31.09
N THR A 125 11.39 13.81 -30.34
CA THR A 125 11.40 13.86 -28.87
C THR A 125 11.30 12.45 -28.31
N LEU A 126 12.20 12.12 -27.39
CA LEU A 126 12.17 10.88 -26.63
C LEU A 126 11.89 11.19 -25.17
N GLU A 127 10.88 10.53 -24.57
CA GLU A 127 10.62 10.55 -23.15
C GLU A 127 10.92 9.19 -22.53
N GLU A 128 11.75 9.18 -21.50
CA GLU A 128 12.18 7.99 -20.78
C GLU A 128 11.93 8.10 -19.27
N ASN A 129 11.72 6.95 -18.64
CA ASN A 129 11.50 6.80 -17.21
C ASN A 129 12.86 6.73 -16.49
N ALA A 130 13.22 7.78 -15.75
CA ALA A 130 14.46 7.87 -15.01
C ALA A 130 14.25 7.58 -13.51
N PRO A 131 15.24 6.99 -12.82
CA PRO A 131 15.18 6.78 -11.39
C PRO A 131 15.20 8.10 -10.61
N TRP A 132 14.63 8.07 -9.42
CA TRP A 132 14.87 9.07 -8.38
C TRP A 132 16.26 8.88 -7.75
N GLY A 133 16.72 7.63 -7.62
CA GLY A 133 17.94 7.22 -6.97
C GLY A 133 17.63 6.44 -5.69
N VAL A 134 17.68 7.08 -4.54
CA VAL A 134 17.29 6.47 -3.27
C VAL A 134 15.87 6.89 -2.89
N ILE A 135 15.01 5.91 -2.64
CA ILE A 135 13.63 6.08 -2.17
C ILE A 135 13.54 5.60 -0.71
N ALA A 136 12.96 6.40 0.17
CA ALA A 136 12.58 5.94 1.49
C ALA A 136 11.18 5.33 1.45
N SER A 137 10.99 4.17 2.09
CA SER A 137 9.70 3.47 2.16
C SER A 137 9.35 3.12 3.59
N VAL A 138 8.39 3.85 4.16
CA VAL A 138 7.79 3.52 5.46
C VAL A 138 6.76 2.43 5.24
N THR A 139 6.88 1.32 6.00
CA THR A 139 6.00 0.15 5.86
C THR A 139 5.15 -0.10 7.10
N PRO A 140 3.89 -0.54 6.93
CA PRO A 140 2.95 -0.74 8.04
C PRO A 140 3.20 -2.08 8.77
N SER A 141 2.58 -2.22 9.94
CA SER A 141 2.54 -3.51 10.66
C SER A 141 1.50 -4.50 10.12
N THR A 142 0.52 -4.03 9.37
CA THR A 142 -0.60 -4.85 8.84
C THR A 142 -0.19 -5.75 7.69
N ASN A 143 0.70 -5.25 6.80
CA ASN A 143 1.14 -5.96 5.60
C ASN A 143 2.67 -5.91 5.44
N PRO A 144 3.47 -6.30 6.46
CA PRO A 144 4.89 -5.98 6.50
C PRO A 144 5.68 -6.61 5.34
N ALA A 145 5.64 -7.92 5.17
CA ALA A 145 6.36 -8.63 4.11
C ALA A 145 5.80 -8.30 2.71
N ALA A 146 4.47 -8.30 2.56
CA ALA A 146 3.83 -7.99 1.29
C ALA A 146 4.21 -6.58 0.79
N THR A 147 4.26 -5.57 1.68
CA THR A 147 4.67 -4.21 1.31
C THR A 147 6.16 -4.15 0.93
N VAL A 148 7.04 -4.87 1.64
CA VAL A 148 8.46 -4.94 1.27
C VAL A 148 8.62 -5.54 -0.12
N ILE A 149 7.97 -6.67 -0.42
CA ILE A 149 8.04 -7.33 -1.74
C ILE A 149 7.48 -6.42 -2.84
N ASN A 150 6.27 -5.89 -2.65
CA ASN A 150 5.59 -5.02 -3.62
C ASN A 150 6.42 -3.77 -3.95
N ASN A 151 6.85 -3.03 -2.94
CA ASN A 151 7.63 -1.82 -3.13
C ASN A 151 9.02 -2.12 -3.72
N SER A 152 9.63 -3.26 -3.38
CA SER A 152 10.89 -3.68 -3.99
C SER A 152 10.76 -3.91 -5.49
N ILE A 153 9.73 -4.63 -5.94
CA ILE A 153 9.45 -4.85 -7.36
C ILE A 153 9.22 -3.51 -8.06
N SER A 154 8.30 -2.70 -7.55
CA SER A 154 7.90 -1.45 -8.20
C SER A 154 9.02 -0.41 -8.26
N MET A 155 9.77 -0.21 -7.18
CA MET A 155 10.79 0.84 -7.10
C MET A 155 12.09 0.45 -7.83
N ILE A 156 12.52 -0.83 -7.74
CA ILE A 156 13.70 -1.32 -8.46
C ILE A 156 13.43 -1.37 -9.97
N SER A 157 12.21 -1.64 -10.40
CA SER A 157 11.79 -1.52 -11.80
C SER A 157 12.10 -0.12 -12.37
N GLY A 158 11.93 0.93 -11.56
CA GLY A 158 12.32 2.29 -11.90
C GLY A 158 13.83 2.56 -11.86
N GLY A 159 14.66 1.60 -11.41
CA GLY A 159 16.11 1.75 -11.26
C GLY A 159 16.54 2.40 -9.95
N ASN A 160 15.70 2.37 -8.92
CA ASN A 160 15.98 2.93 -7.60
C ASN A 160 16.57 1.89 -6.64
N ALA A 161 17.20 2.34 -5.55
CA ALA A 161 17.39 1.56 -4.32
C ALA A 161 16.49 2.10 -3.22
N ILE A 162 16.24 1.29 -2.19
CA ILE A 162 15.19 1.55 -1.22
C ILE A 162 15.77 1.50 0.20
N VAL A 163 15.48 2.54 0.99
CA VAL A 163 15.69 2.56 2.44
C VAL A 163 14.34 2.30 3.10
N PHE A 164 14.13 1.11 3.60
CA PHE A 164 12.92 0.76 4.32
C PHE A 164 12.97 1.27 5.76
N ALA A 165 11.84 1.78 6.23
CA ALA A 165 11.57 2.11 7.62
C ALA A 165 10.40 1.26 8.13
N PRO A 166 10.65 0.02 8.58
CA PRO A 166 9.62 -0.86 9.09
C PRO A 166 8.93 -0.29 10.33
N HIS A 167 7.62 -0.57 10.47
CA HIS A 167 6.92 -0.31 11.71
C HIS A 167 7.61 -1.10 12.86
N PRO A 168 7.88 -0.49 14.03
CA PRO A 168 8.58 -1.17 15.14
C PRO A 168 7.94 -2.50 15.56
N GLY A 169 6.61 -2.60 15.53
CA GLY A 169 5.86 -3.82 15.85
C GLY A 169 5.89 -4.91 14.76
N ALA A 170 6.59 -4.70 13.64
CA ALA A 170 6.75 -5.66 12.55
C ALA A 170 8.17 -5.61 11.95
N LYS A 171 9.16 -5.20 12.78
CA LYS A 171 10.53 -5.00 12.29
C LYS A 171 11.18 -6.31 11.87
N ARG A 172 10.99 -7.39 12.63
CA ARG A 172 11.65 -8.67 12.38
C ARG A 172 11.25 -9.28 11.05
N VAL A 173 9.96 -9.38 10.80
CA VAL A 173 9.44 -9.93 9.53
C VAL A 173 9.83 -9.06 8.33
N SER A 174 9.78 -7.73 8.46
CA SER A 174 10.18 -6.80 7.39
C SER A 174 11.68 -6.92 7.09
N GLN A 175 12.52 -6.96 8.13
CA GLN A 175 13.98 -7.14 8.01
C GLN A 175 14.32 -8.50 7.42
N SER A 176 13.64 -9.57 7.82
CA SER A 176 13.82 -10.90 7.22
C SER A 176 13.50 -10.90 5.73
N ALA A 177 12.42 -10.23 5.30
CA ALA A 177 12.11 -10.10 3.88
C ALA A 177 13.21 -9.34 3.12
N ILE A 178 13.73 -8.25 3.67
CA ILE A 178 14.86 -7.47 3.11
C ILE A 178 16.10 -8.34 2.97
N GLN A 179 16.49 -9.05 4.02
CA GLN A 179 17.68 -9.91 4.04
C GLN A 179 17.59 -11.06 3.02
N LEU A 180 16.45 -11.76 2.96
CA LEU A 180 16.22 -12.86 2.01
C LEU A 180 16.33 -12.39 0.57
N ILE A 181 15.69 -11.26 0.25
CA ILE A 181 15.74 -10.69 -1.10
C ILE A 181 17.15 -10.24 -1.46
N ASN A 182 17.84 -9.50 -0.57
CA ASN A 182 19.22 -9.08 -0.85
C ASN A 182 20.15 -10.27 -1.00
N LYS A 183 20.04 -11.30 -0.15
CA LYS A 183 20.87 -12.50 -0.25
C LYS A 183 20.72 -13.13 -1.64
N ALA A 184 19.50 -13.33 -2.11
CA ALA A 184 19.25 -13.88 -3.45
C ALA A 184 19.79 -12.97 -4.57
N ILE A 185 19.64 -11.65 -4.44
CA ILE A 185 20.19 -10.69 -5.42
C ILE A 185 21.72 -10.76 -5.44
N ILE A 186 22.39 -10.79 -4.29
CA ILE A 186 23.85 -10.88 -4.19
C ILE A 186 24.34 -12.18 -4.82
N GLU A 187 23.72 -13.32 -4.51
CA GLU A 187 24.10 -14.63 -5.04
C GLU A 187 24.02 -14.70 -6.56
N GLU A 188 22.99 -14.10 -7.16
CA GLU A 188 22.76 -14.19 -8.60
C GLU A 188 23.39 -13.04 -9.42
N THR A 189 23.67 -11.86 -8.80
CA THR A 189 24.12 -10.66 -9.54
C THR A 189 25.39 -10.01 -8.97
N GLY A 190 25.79 -10.33 -7.77
CA GLY A 190 26.86 -9.64 -7.04
C GLY A 190 26.48 -8.22 -6.56
N ILE A 191 25.22 -7.79 -6.73
CA ILE A 191 24.77 -6.46 -6.31
C ILE A 191 24.24 -6.54 -4.87
N ALA A 192 24.86 -5.81 -3.95
CA ALA A 192 24.43 -5.68 -2.58
C ALA A 192 23.67 -4.36 -2.34
N ASN A 193 22.84 -4.32 -1.30
CA ASN A 193 22.25 -3.11 -0.72
C ASN A 193 21.26 -2.35 -1.61
N LEU A 194 20.55 -3.06 -2.49
CA LEU A 194 19.40 -2.47 -3.20
C LEU A 194 18.23 -2.22 -2.26
N LEU A 195 18.06 -3.05 -1.26
CA LEU A 195 17.11 -2.91 -0.16
C LEU A 195 17.89 -2.74 1.11
N VAL A 196 17.69 -1.65 1.83
CA VAL A 196 18.36 -1.44 3.12
C VAL A 196 17.38 -1.00 4.20
N ALA A 197 17.75 -1.23 5.45
CA ALA A 197 17.02 -0.73 6.61
C ALA A 197 17.97 -0.53 7.79
N VAL A 198 17.57 0.29 8.77
CA VAL A 198 18.24 0.37 10.06
C VAL A 198 17.77 -0.78 10.94
N LYS A 199 18.70 -1.43 11.67
CA LYS A 199 18.38 -2.56 12.57
C LYS A 199 17.37 -2.19 13.65
N GLU A 200 17.49 -0.98 14.22
CA GLU A 200 16.57 -0.48 15.24
C GLU A 200 15.75 0.71 14.69
N PRO A 201 14.56 0.46 14.10
CA PRO A 201 13.68 1.50 13.62
C PRO A 201 13.01 2.22 14.80
N THR A 202 13.31 3.51 14.94
CA THR A 202 12.69 4.38 15.95
C THR A 202 11.97 5.55 15.28
N LEU A 203 11.11 6.25 16.03
CA LEU A 203 10.45 7.47 15.53
C LEU A 203 11.47 8.56 15.17
N GLU A 204 12.59 8.62 15.87
CA GLU A 204 13.68 9.55 15.56
C GLU A 204 14.34 9.20 14.22
N VAL A 205 14.68 7.93 14.01
CA VAL A 205 15.20 7.44 12.73
C VAL A 205 14.25 7.77 11.59
N ALA A 206 12.95 7.54 11.79
CA ALA A 206 11.94 7.87 10.78
C ALA A 206 11.89 9.38 10.48
N ARG A 207 11.94 10.26 11.50
CA ARG A 207 11.99 11.71 11.29
C ARG A 207 13.25 12.16 10.54
N ARG A 208 14.42 11.61 10.89
CA ARG A 208 15.68 11.87 10.16
C ARG A 208 15.58 11.42 8.72
N LEU A 209 14.96 10.27 8.45
CA LEU A 209 14.76 9.74 7.10
C LEU A 209 13.87 10.67 6.26
N PHE A 210 12.84 11.30 6.86
CA PHE A 210 11.92 12.22 6.17
C PHE A 210 12.60 13.52 5.67
N ALA A 211 13.76 13.85 6.19
CA ALA A 211 14.53 15.02 5.79
C ALA A 211 15.95 14.69 5.32
N HIS A 212 16.26 13.42 5.11
CA HIS A 212 17.62 12.99 4.76
C HIS A 212 18.01 13.44 3.36
N PRO A 213 19.12 14.18 3.15
CA PRO A 213 19.50 14.78 1.85
C PRO A 213 19.80 13.74 0.77
N GLY A 214 20.22 12.54 1.14
CA GLY A 214 20.44 11.40 0.22
C GLY A 214 19.16 10.78 -0.33
N VAL A 215 18.01 10.97 0.35
CA VAL A 215 16.71 10.47 -0.10
C VAL A 215 16.05 11.46 -1.06
N LYS A 216 15.52 10.97 -2.19
CA LYS A 216 14.94 11.81 -3.25
C LYS A 216 13.43 11.69 -3.40
N LEU A 217 12.85 10.61 -2.84
CA LEU A 217 11.42 10.37 -2.80
C LEU A 217 11.10 9.66 -1.48
N LEU A 218 10.08 10.16 -0.77
CA LEU A 218 9.54 9.52 0.43
C LEU A 218 8.20 8.86 0.10
N VAL A 219 8.08 7.59 0.40
CA VAL A 219 6.85 6.81 0.26
C VAL A 219 6.41 6.35 1.65
N VAL A 220 5.20 6.70 2.04
CA VAL A 220 4.64 6.37 3.36
C VAL A 220 3.40 5.52 3.19
N THR A 221 3.41 4.33 3.78
CA THR A 221 2.23 3.48 3.90
C THR A 221 1.92 3.28 5.37
N GLY A 222 0.82 3.86 5.84
CA GLY A 222 0.45 3.79 7.25
C GLY A 222 -0.76 4.64 7.60
N GLY A 223 -1.13 4.65 8.88
CA GLY A 223 -2.26 5.42 9.38
C GLY A 223 -2.06 6.94 9.28
N GLU A 224 -3.14 7.68 9.51
CA GLU A 224 -3.21 9.14 9.36
C GLU A 224 -2.07 9.89 10.08
N ALA A 225 -1.75 9.48 11.32
CA ALA A 225 -0.71 10.14 12.11
C ALA A 225 0.70 10.10 11.48
N VAL A 226 1.08 8.98 10.84
CA VAL A 226 2.38 8.87 10.18
C VAL A 226 2.39 9.64 8.86
N VAL A 227 1.27 9.68 8.13
CA VAL A 227 1.12 10.49 6.92
C VAL A 227 1.23 11.98 7.24
N GLU A 228 0.56 12.46 8.28
CA GLU A 228 0.64 13.85 8.73
C GLU A 228 2.05 14.23 9.24
N ALA A 229 2.72 13.31 9.96
CA ALA A 229 4.11 13.52 10.35
C ALA A 229 5.03 13.64 9.12
N ALA A 230 4.81 12.81 8.10
CA ALA A 230 5.56 12.88 6.85
C ALA A 230 5.28 14.18 6.09
N ARG A 231 4.02 14.61 5.95
CA ARG A 231 3.65 15.89 5.32
C ARG A 231 4.34 17.09 5.98
N LYS A 232 4.44 17.06 7.31
CA LYS A 232 5.03 18.13 8.10
C LYS A 232 6.55 18.18 8.00
N HIS A 233 7.23 17.05 7.83
CA HIS A 233 8.68 16.96 7.96
C HIS A 233 9.41 16.58 6.67
N ALA A 234 8.72 16.11 5.62
CA ALA A 234 9.37 15.75 4.37
C ALA A 234 9.94 16.99 3.67
N THR A 235 11.21 16.89 3.27
CA THR A 235 11.91 17.91 2.47
C THR A 235 12.03 17.53 0.99
N MET A 236 11.54 16.32 0.62
CA MET A 236 11.50 15.78 -0.74
C MET A 236 10.06 15.49 -1.15
N ARG A 237 9.88 15.05 -2.41
CA ARG A 237 8.56 14.60 -2.87
C ARG A 237 8.03 13.50 -1.96
N LEU A 238 6.76 13.61 -1.58
CA LEU A 238 6.03 12.64 -0.77
C LEU A 238 4.96 11.94 -1.62
N ILE A 239 4.88 10.61 -1.48
CA ILE A 239 3.76 9.76 -1.91
C ILE A 239 3.23 9.09 -0.65
N ALA A 240 1.95 9.28 -0.34
CA ALA A 240 1.36 8.82 0.90
C ALA A 240 0.14 7.93 0.66
N ALA A 241 0.17 6.73 1.25
CA ALA A 241 -0.95 5.82 1.37
C ALA A 241 -1.49 5.91 2.80
N GLY A 242 -2.74 6.36 2.94
CA GLY A 242 -3.38 6.66 4.21
C GLY A 242 -4.43 5.64 4.62
N ALA A 243 -5.27 6.05 5.56
CA ALA A 243 -6.42 5.29 6.05
C ALA A 243 -7.54 5.20 5.00
N GLY A 244 -8.41 4.20 5.12
CA GLY A 244 -9.64 4.06 4.35
C GLY A 244 -10.81 3.65 5.25
N ASN A 245 -12.02 4.02 4.88
CA ASN A 245 -13.26 3.49 5.47
C ASN A 245 -14.20 3.06 4.34
N PRO A 246 -13.92 1.93 3.66
CA PRO A 246 -14.59 1.52 2.43
C PRO A 246 -16.03 1.03 2.64
N PRO A 247 -17.06 1.77 2.21
CA PRO A 247 -18.44 1.32 2.24
C PRO A 247 -18.75 0.39 1.06
N VAL A 248 -19.62 -0.59 1.28
CA VAL A 248 -20.25 -1.37 0.22
C VAL A 248 -21.75 -1.17 0.22
N VAL A 249 -22.30 -0.70 -0.89
CA VAL A 249 -23.75 -0.53 -1.10
C VAL A 249 -24.32 -1.77 -1.78
N VAL A 250 -25.47 -2.25 -1.30
CA VAL A 250 -26.23 -3.33 -1.92
C VAL A 250 -27.65 -2.83 -2.18
N ASP A 251 -28.02 -2.67 -3.45
CA ASP A 251 -29.37 -2.24 -3.83
C ASP A 251 -30.31 -3.45 -4.08
N GLU A 252 -31.59 -3.15 -4.28
CA GLU A 252 -32.66 -4.13 -4.49
C GLU A 252 -32.51 -4.96 -5.77
N THR A 253 -31.64 -4.53 -6.71
CA THR A 253 -31.42 -5.23 -7.98
C THR A 253 -30.27 -6.25 -7.89
N ALA A 254 -29.52 -6.24 -6.79
CA ALA A 254 -28.33 -7.04 -6.61
C ALA A 254 -28.60 -8.56 -6.66
N ASP A 255 -27.61 -9.31 -7.09
CA ASP A 255 -27.56 -10.74 -6.81
C ASP A 255 -27.14 -10.95 -5.36
N ILE A 256 -28.10 -11.17 -4.49
CA ILE A 256 -27.88 -11.18 -3.04
C ILE A 256 -26.90 -12.27 -2.59
N ARG A 257 -26.93 -13.46 -3.20
CA ARG A 257 -25.99 -14.55 -2.88
C ARG A 257 -24.57 -14.17 -3.25
N ARG A 258 -24.41 -13.59 -4.45
CA ARG A 258 -23.10 -13.10 -4.91
C ARG A 258 -22.61 -11.94 -4.04
N ALA A 259 -23.48 -11.00 -3.69
CA ALA A 259 -23.14 -9.89 -2.80
C ALA A 259 -22.70 -10.39 -1.42
N ALA A 260 -23.49 -11.28 -0.80
CA ALA A 260 -23.16 -11.88 0.49
C ALA A 260 -21.80 -12.59 0.47
N ARG A 261 -21.54 -13.40 -0.57
CA ARG A 261 -20.24 -14.09 -0.73
C ARG A 261 -19.09 -13.10 -0.86
N SER A 262 -19.20 -12.12 -1.76
CA SER A 262 -18.17 -11.13 -2.00
C SER A 262 -17.84 -10.33 -0.74
N ILE A 263 -18.86 -9.83 -0.04
CA ILE A 263 -18.70 -9.04 1.18
C ILE A 263 -18.12 -9.90 2.31
N TYR A 264 -18.61 -11.14 2.46
CA TYR A 264 -18.07 -12.05 3.48
C TYR A 264 -16.59 -12.33 3.24
N ASP A 265 -16.22 -12.69 2.02
CA ASP A 265 -14.85 -13.03 1.65
C ASP A 265 -13.92 -11.80 1.83
N GLY A 266 -14.32 -10.60 1.38
CA GLY A 266 -13.54 -9.39 1.55
C GLY A 266 -13.44 -8.92 3.00
N ALA A 267 -14.57 -8.77 3.71
CA ALA A 267 -14.59 -8.28 5.07
C ALA A 267 -13.95 -9.24 6.10
N SER A 268 -13.87 -10.55 5.81
CA SER A 268 -13.22 -11.53 6.69
C SER A 268 -11.76 -11.80 6.33
N PHE A 269 -11.27 -11.32 5.19
CA PHE A 269 -9.92 -11.56 4.73
C PHE A 269 -8.91 -10.90 5.67
N ASP A 270 -7.93 -11.69 6.08
CA ASP A 270 -6.86 -11.29 7.00
C ASP A 270 -7.35 -10.50 8.23
N ASN A 271 -8.54 -10.85 8.73
CA ASN A 271 -9.23 -10.19 9.85
C ASN A 271 -9.53 -8.71 9.57
N ASN A 272 -9.85 -8.36 8.33
CA ASN A 272 -10.25 -7.00 7.92
C ASN A 272 -9.16 -5.92 8.11
N ILE A 273 -7.89 -6.28 7.99
CA ILE A 273 -6.79 -5.31 8.22
C ILE A 273 -6.28 -4.61 6.95
N ILE A 274 -6.76 -4.99 5.78
CA ILE A 274 -6.42 -4.24 4.56
C ILE A 274 -7.31 -2.98 4.51
N CYS A 275 -6.69 -1.85 4.20
CA CYS A 275 -7.39 -0.56 4.11
C CYS A 275 -8.47 -0.52 3.02
N ALA A 276 -8.43 -1.45 2.06
CA ALA A 276 -9.42 -1.57 0.98
C ALA A 276 -10.58 -2.51 1.32
N ASP A 277 -10.49 -3.34 2.39
CA ASP A 277 -11.55 -4.29 2.76
C ASP A 277 -12.85 -3.57 3.13
N GLU A 278 -13.99 -4.22 2.93
CA GLU A 278 -15.30 -3.69 3.30
C GLU A 278 -15.37 -3.39 4.80
N LYS A 279 -15.67 -2.14 5.17
CA LYS A 279 -15.76 -1.69 6.56
C LYS A 279 -17.19 -1.56 7.05
N GLU A 280 -18.12 -1.26 6.17
CA GLU A 280 -19.56 -1.21 6.46
C GLU A 280 -20.39 -1.62 5.25
N ILE A 281 -21.54 -2.26 5.52
CA ILE A 281 -22.56 -2.59 4.53
C ILE A 281 -23.67 -1.55 4.63
N ILE A 282 -24.11 -1.02 3.51
CA ILE A 282 -25.28 -0.18 3.40
C ILE A 282 -26.27 -0.85 2.43
N ALA A 283 -27.22 -1.59 2.98
CA ALA A 283 -28.21 -2.33 2.20
C ALA A 283 -29.54 -1.56 2.10
N VAL A 284 -30.19 -1.62 0.95
CA VAL A 284 -31.55 -1.17 0.84
C VAL A 284 -32.45 -2.06 1.73
N GLU A 285 -33.35 -1.46 2.50
CA GLU A 285 -34.17 -2.13 3.52
C GLU A 285 -34.86 -3.40 3.00
N SER A 286 -35.38 -3.36 1.77
CA SER A 286 -36.14 -4.46 1.19
C SER A 286 -35.35 -5.77 1.02
N ILE A 287 -33.99 -5.70 0.99
CA ILE A 287 -33.11 -6.86 0.78
C ILE A 287 -32.18 -7.12 1.96
N ALA A 288 -32.17 -6.27 2.97
CA ALA A 288 -31.22 -6.32 4.06
C ALA A 288 -31.30 -7.63 4.85
N ASP A 289 -32.51 -8.13 5.15
CA ASP A 289 -32.68 -9.41 5.86
C ASP A 289 -32.23 -10.59 5.03
N GLN A 290 -32.50 -10.61 3.72
CA GLN A 290 -32.02 -11.67 2.85
C GLN A 290 -30.50 -11.68 2.74
N LEU A 291 -29.86 -10.51 2.59
CA LEU A 291 -28.42 -10.38 2.58
C LEU A 291 -27.79 -10.90 3.89
N LYS A 292 -28.36 -10.51 5.03
CA LYS A 292 -27.93 -10.96 6.35
C LYS A 292 -28.03 -12.50 6.49
N GLN A 293 -29.12 -13.10 6.05
CA GLN A 293 -29.30 -14.56 6.08
C GLN A 293 -28.27 -15.29 5.20
N GLU A 294 -28.02 -14.81 4.00
CA GLU A 294 -26.99 -15.41 3.11
C GLU A 294 -25.60 -15.27 3.72
N MET A 295 -25.24 -14.14 4.36
CA MET A 295 -23.97 -13.99 5.07
C MET A 295 -23.85 -14.94 6.27
N LYS A 296 -24.92 -15.14 7.03
CA LYS A 296 -24.96 -16.12 8.14
C LYS A 296 -24.77 -17.55 7.63
N ALA A 297 -25.36 -17.89 6.48
CA ALA A 297 -25.16 -19.20 5.85
C ALA A 297 -23.68 -19.44 5.42
N LEU A 298 -22.90 -18.38 5.21
CA LEU A 298 -21.47 -18.44 4.93
C LEU A 298 -20.61 -18.55 6.19
N GLY A 299 -21.18 -18.37 7.39
CA GLY A 299 -20.49 -18.46 8.66
C GLY A 299 -20.29 -17.12 9.39
N ALA A 300 -20.88 -16.02 8.92
CA ALA A 300 -20.95 -14.80 9.72
C ALA A 300 -21.84 -15.04 10.94
N VAL A 301 -21.42 -14.53 12.10
CA VAL A 301 -22.20 -14.61 13.34
C VAL A 301 -22.79 -13.24 13.63
N GLU A 302 -24.13 -13.19 13.66
CA GLU A 302 -24.85 -11.98 14.03
C GLU A 302 -24.74 -11.72 15.53
N ILE A 303 -24.39 -10.50 15.92
CA ILE A 303 -24.32 -10.03 17.30
C ILE A 303 -25.32 -8.90 17.54
N SER A 304 -25.80 -8.75 18.77
CA SER A 304 -26.73 -7.69 19.14
C SER A 304 -26.04 -6.32 19.26
N LEU A 305 -26.83 -5.23 19.29
CA LEU A 305 -26.31 -3.88 19.54
C LEU A 305 -25.58 -3.79 20.90
N GLU A 306 -26.13 -4.42 21.95
CA GLU A 306 -25.49 -4.46 23.29
C GLU A 306 -24.15 -5.20 23.24
N GLN A 307 -24.09 -6.30 22.49
CA GLN A 307 -22.84 -7.04 22.27
C GLN A 307 -21.81 -6.23 21.48
N SER A 308 -22.25 -5.48 20.47
CA SER A 308 -21.35 -4.60 19.71
C SER A 308 -20.85 -3.44 20.57
N ASP A 309 -21.68 -2.87 21.45
CA ASP A 309 -21.27 -1.86 22.42
C ASP A 309 -20.23 -2.42 23.40
N ALA A 310 -20.44 -3.64 23.91
CA ALA A 310 -19.46 -4.32 24.76
C ALA A 310 -18.11 -4.50 24.06
N ILE A 311 -18.09 -4.85 22.77
CA ILE A 311 -16.87 -4.92 21.97
C ILE A 311 -16.25 -3.52 21.80
N ALA A 312 -17.05 -2.50 21.49
CA ALA A 312 -16.56 -1.14 21.26
C ALA A 312 -15.82 -0.58 22.49
N ARG A 313 -16.27 -0.89 23.72
CA ARG A 313 -15.65 -0.43 24.97
C ARG A 313 -14.18 -0.84 25.14
N PHE A 314 -13.76 -1.96 24.62
CA PHE A 314 -12.35 -2.37 24.69
C PHE A 314 -11.61 -2.32 23.34
N ALA A 315 -12.33 -2.55 22.24
CA ALA A 315 -11.74 -2.62 20.91
C ALA A 315 -11.56 -1.25 20.24
N LEU A 316 -12.25 -0.22 20.74
CA LEU A 316 -12.09 1.17 20.29
C LEU A 316 -11.55 2.02 21.45
N ARG A 317 -10.61 2.90 21.14
CA ARG A 317 -10.12 3.92 22.07
C ARG A 317 -11.05 5.12 22.06
N ASP A 318 -11.12 5.82 23.18
CA ASP A 318 -11.96 7.00 23.39
C ASP A 318 -13.46 6.76 23.14
N TYR A 319 -13.91 5.50 23.22
CA TYR A 319 -15.34 5.18 23.12
C TYR A 319 -16.03 5.26 24.49
N PRO A 320 -17.19 5.93 24.58
CA PRO A 320 -18.00 6.58 23.54
C PRO A 320 -17.69 8.07 23.30
N GLY A 321 -16.44 8.50 23.46
CA GLY A 321 -15.99 9.88 23.30
C GLY A 321 -15.96 10.38 21.84
N PRO A 322 -15.47 11.62 21.60
CA PRO A 322 -15.53 12.24 20.28
C PRO A 322 -14.43 11.79 19.32
N ASN A 323 -13.31 11.22 19.82
CA ASN A 323 -12.13 10.87 19.01
C ASN A 323 -11.94 9.34 18.91
N VAL A 324 -13.04 8.64 18.63
CA VAL A 324 -13.04 7.17 18.55
C VAL A 324 -12.08 6.69 17.46
N ALA A 325 -11.23 5.74 17.81
CA ALA A 325 -10.28 5.10 16.89
C ALA A 325 -10.06 3.63 17.26
N ALA A 326 -9.62 2.80 16.30
CA ALA A 326 -9.29 1.40 16.58
C ALA A 326 -8.22 1.29 17.67
N ASN A 327 -8.41 0.37 18.61
CA ASN A 327 -7.41 0.07 19.62
C ASN A 327 -6.36 -0.90 19.03
N PRO A 328 -5.08 -0.50 18.94
CA PRO A 328 -4.02 -1.31 18.34
C PRO A 328 -3.89 -2.72 18.90
N LYS A 329 -4.32 -2.95 20.17
CA LYS A 329 -4.33 -4.28 20.77
C LYS A 329 -5.28 -5.24 20.05
N TRP A 330 -6.35 -4.72 19.45
CA TRP A 330 -7.44 -5.50 18.85
C TRP A 330 -7.46 -5.48 17.33
N VAL A 331 -6.66 -4.61 16.72
CA VAL A 331 -6.48 -4.58 15.26
C VAL A 331 -6.00 -5.95 14.75
N GLY A 332 -6.70 -6.49 13.79
CA GLY A 332 -6.36 -7.75 13.12
C GLY A 332 -6.55 -9.02 13.97
N ARG A 333 -7.21 -8.94 15.14
CA ARG A 333 -7.49 -10.13 15.95
C ARG A 333 -8.64 -10.93 15.36
N ASN A 334 -8.61 -12.25 15.61
CA ASN A 334 -9.67 -13.16 15.15
C ASN A 334 -11.03 -12.78 15.74
N ALA A 335 -12.09 -12.91 14.93
CA ALA A 335 -13.47 -12.66 15.36
C ALA A 335 -13.86 -13.44 16.64
N ALA A 336 -13.48 -14.73 16.70
CA ALA A 336 -13.74 -15.56 17.88
C ALA A 336 -13.03 -15.06 19.15
N LEU A 337 -11.82 -14.49 19.02
CA LEU A 337 -11.09 -13.91 20.15
C LEU A 337 -11.75 -12.62 20.64
N ILE A 338 -12.19 -11.76 19.70
CA ILE A 338 -12.92 -10.52 20.02
C ILE A 338 -14.25 -10.86 20.71
N ALA A 339 -15.01 -11.82 20.18
CA ALA A 339 -16.25 -12.28 20.76
C ALA A 339 -16.05 -12.82 22.18
N LYS A 340 -15.04 -13.67 22.38
CA LYS A 340 -14.70 -14.24 23.70
C LYS A 340 -14.40 -13.17 24.74
N GLU A 341 -13.65 -12.13 24.38
CA GLU A 341 -13.34 -11.03 25.30
C GLU A 341 -14.59 -10.25 25.72
N ALA A 342 -15.57 -10.16 24.82
CA ALA A 342 -16.88 -9.56 25.11
C ALA A 342 -17.87 -10.51 25.83
N GLY A 343 -17.46 -11.74 26.17
CA GLY A 343 -18.34 -12.75 26.76
C GLY A 343 -19.34 -13.35 25.76
N ILE A 344 -19.11 -13.24 24.46
CA ILE A 344 -19.99 -13.75 23.41
C ILE A 344 -19.49 -15.12 22.95
N SER A 345 -20.38 -16.12 22.99
CA SER A 345 -20.07 -17.48 22.51
C SER A 345 -20.25 -17.57 20.99
N VAL A 346 -19.18 -17.87 20.27
CA VAL A 346 -19.18 -18.12 18.83
C VAL A 346 -18.32 -19.34 18.51
N PRO A 347 -18.49 -20.01 17.36
CA PRO A 347 -17.57 -21.05 16.92
C PRO A 347 -16.13 -20.54 16.77
N GLU A 348 -15.13 -21.35 17.08
CA GLU A 348 -13.71 -21.00 16.87
C GLU A 348 -13.39 -20.68 15.40
N SER A 349 -14.15 -21.31 14.48
CA SER A 349 -14.05 -21.04 13.03
C SER A 349 -14.70 -19.73 12.59
N CYS A 350 -15.32 -18.96 13.50
CA CYS A 350 -15.95 -17.68 13.17
C CYS A 350 -14.90 -16.71 12.60
N ARG A 351 -15.16 -16.21 11.39
CA ARG A 351 -14.29 -15.25 10.71
C ARG A 351 -14.83 -13.82 10.70
N LEU A 352 -16.14 -13.65 10.94
CA LEU A 352 -16.81 -12.35 10.81
C LEU A 352 -17.96 -12.24 11.83
N LEU A 353 -17.96 -11.15 12.58
CA LEU A 353 -19.08 -10.72 13.41
C LEU A 353 -19.89 -9.68 12.62
N LEU A 354 -21.19 -9.89 12.49
CA LEU A 354 -22.10 -8.99 11.78
C LEU A 354 -23.03 -8.31 12.79
N VAL A 355 -23.14 -6.99 12.73
CA VAL A 355 -24.04 -6.24 13.59
C VAL A 355 -25.02 -5.42 12.75
N ASP A 356 -26.31 -5.67 12.89
CA ASP A 356 -27.36 -4.89 12.27
C ASP A 356 -27.61 -3.64 13.11
N ILE A 357 -27.14 -2.50 12.62
CA ILE A 357 -27.23 -1.20 13.30
C ILE A 357 -28.42 -0.36 12.82
N GLY A 358 -29.32 -0.96 12.02
CA GLY A 358 -30.49 -0.30 11.49
C GLY A 358 -30.14 0.95 10.69
N ARG A 359 -30.57 2.10 11.16
CA ARG A 359 -30.35 3.39 10.50
C ARG A 359 -29.34 4.30 11.20
N ASP A 360 -28.58 3.76 12.18
CA ASP A 360 -27.65 4.54 12.97
C ASP A 360 -26.33 4.78 12.22
N ILE A 361 -26.29 5.83 11.39
CA ILE A 361 -25.09 6.27 10.67
C ILE A 361 -23.98 6.81 11.62
N ASN A 362 -24.28 6.99 12.91
CA ASN A 362 -23.31 7.46 13.90
C ASN A 362 -22.73 6.32 14.73
N HIS A 363 -23.13 5.08 14.46
CA HIS A 363 -22.58 3.91 15.14
C HIS A 363 -21.05 3.86 14.99
N ALA A 364 -20.36 3.60 16.09
CA ALA A 364 -18.89 3.72 16.14
C ALA A 364 -18.19 2.84 15.08
N PHE A 365 -18.64 1.60 14.88
CA PHE A 365 -18.06 0.69 13.88
C PHE A 365 -18.35 1.09 12.43
N ALA A 366 -19.31 1.94 12.15
CA ALA A 366 -19.52 2.49 10.80
C ALA A 366 -18.67 3.73 10.52
N ARG A 367 -18.28 4.46 11.57
CA ARG A 367 -17.54 5.72 11.43
C ARG A 367 -16.04 5.62 11.59
N VAL A 368 -15.53 4.47 11.98
CA VAL A 368 -14.11 4.25 12.27
C VAL A 368 -13.57 3.17 11.38
N GLU A 369 -12.40 3.38 10.80
CA GLU A 369 -11.62 2.29 10.20
C GLU A 369 -11.25 1.30 11.31
N GLN A 370 -12.12 0.34 11.58
CA GLN A 370 -12.01 -0.55 12.74
C GLN A 370 -10.89 -1.58 12.60
N MET A 371 -10.51 -1.95 11.38
CA MET A 371 -9.43 -2.91 11.09
C MET A 371 -9.55 -4.22 11.89
N MET A 372 -10.78 -4.71 12.06
CA MET A 372 -11.11 -5.94 12.73
C MET A 372 -12.40 -6.53 12.14
N PRO A 373 -12.63 -7.85 12.27
CA PRO A 373 -13.76 -8.52 11.62
C PRO A 373 -15.09 -8.32 12.39
N VAL A 374 -15.47 -7.06 12.59
CA VAL A 374 -16.77 -6.62 13.13
C VAL A 374 -17.39 -5.70 12.11
N LEU A 375 -18.36 -6.21 11.36
CA LEU A 375 -18.93 -5.55 10.19
C LEU A 375 -20.34 -5.02 10.50
N PRO A 376 -20.56 -3.69 10.51
CA PRO A 376 -21.88 -3.11 10.67
C PRO A 376 -22.68 -3.19 9.36
N LEU A 377 -24.00 -3.43 9.48
CA LEU A 377 -24.98 -3.38 8.42
C LEU A 377 -25.96 -2.27 8.69
N LEU A 378 -26.03 -1.30 7.78
CA LEU A 378 -27.01 -0.21 7.77
C LEU A 378 -28.16 -0.53 6.81
N ARG A 379 -29.36 -0.04 7.15
CA ARG A 379 -30.59 -0.22 6.37
C ARG A 379 -31.05 1.12 5.80
N ALA A 380 -30.84 1.34 4.51
CA ALA A 380 -31.29 2.52 3.80
C ALA A 380 -32.70 2.32 3.21
N ARG A 381 -33.50 3.37 3.12
CA ARG A 381 -34.85 3.30 2.53
C ARG A 381 -34.85 2.98 1.04
N ASN A 382 -33.86 3.50 0.34
CA ASN A 382 -33.67 3.37 -1.10
C ASN A 382 -32.18 3.53 -1.46
N VAL A 383 -31.85 3.36 -2.72
CA VAL A 383 -30.47 3.41 -3.21
C VAL A 383 -29.87 4.82 -3.12
N GLU A 384 -30.65 5.87 -3.30
CA GLU A 384 -30.19 7.26 -3.21
C GLU A 384 -29.70 7.57 -1.79
N GLU A 385 -30.45 7.15 -0.77
CA GLU A 385 -30.05 7.28 0.63
C GLU A 385 -28.83 6.41 0.94
N ALA A 386 -28.75 5.19 0.41
CA ALA A 386 -27.61 4.31 0.60
C ALA A 386 -26.32 4.94 0.04
N ILE A 387 -26.37 5.51 -1.15
CA ILE A 387 -25.24 6.22 -1.77
C ILE A 387 -24.85 7.45 -0.94
N ALA A 388 -25.83 8.24 -0.50
CA ALA A 388 -25.56 9.43 0.32
C ALA A 388 -24.85 9.06 1.65
N TRP A 389 -25.26 7.96 2.28
CA TRP A 389 -24.62 7.46 3.49
C TRP A 389 -23.21 6.91 3.22
N ALA A 390 -23.02 6.23 2.08
CA ALA A 390 -21.69 5.76 1.67
C ALA A 390 -20.71 6.92 1.53
N VAL A 391 -21.12 8.01 0.86
CA VAL A 391 -20.29 9.23 0.74
C VAL A 391 -19.95 9.82 2.10
N LEU A 392 -20.93 9.86 3.02
CA LEU A 392 -20.74 10.40 4.37
C LEU A 392 -19.77 9.54 5.20
N LEU A 393 -19.91 8.22 5.14
CA LEU A 393 -19.12 7.26 5.94
C LEU A 393 -17.70 7.08 5.41
N GLU A 394 -17.48 7.25 4.12
CA GLU A 394 -16.14 7.26 3.49
C GLU A 394 -15.31 8.48 3.94
N ARG A 395 -15.95 9.55 4.40
CA ARG A 395 -15.37 10.74 5.03
C ARG A 395 -14.41 11.55 4.16
N GLY A 396 -14.46 11.40 2.84
CA GLY A 396 -13.57 12.09 1.90
C GLY A 396 -12.12 11.56 1.91
N LEU A 397 -11.90 10.34 2.40
CA LEU A 397 -10.59 9.68 2.35
C LEU A 397 -10.19 9.30 0.91
N GLY A 398 -11.19 9.14 0.02
CA GLY A 398 -10.99 8.88 -1.40
C GLY A 398 -10.37 7.52 -1.69
N HIS A 399 -10.53 6.54 -0.76
CA HIS A 399 -9.79 5.29 -0.82
C HIS A 399 -10.48 4.25 -1.70
N THR A 400 -11.52 3.61 -1.19
CA THR A 400 -12.21 2.49 -1.84
C THR A 400 -13.70 2.55 -1.54
N ALA A 401 -14.51 2.16 -2.51
CA ALA A 401 -15.94 1.90 -2.34
C ALA A 401 -16.39 0.77 -3.26
N GLY A 402 -17.52 0.15 -2.96
CA GLY A 402 -18.08 -0.88 -3.81
C GLY A 402 -19.61 -0.86 -3.86
N MET A 403 -20.15 -1.43 -4.93
CA MET A 403 -21.59 -1.57 -5.09
C MET A 403 -21.95 -2.92 -5.71
N HIS A 404 -22.92 -3.59 -5.10
CA HIS A 404 -23.61 -4.72 -5.69
C HIS A 404 -24.97 -4.26 -6.23
N SER A 405 -25.12 -4.37 -7.53
CA SER A 405 -26.31 -3.90 -8.28
C SER A 405 -26.37 -4.56 -9.65
N ARG A 406 -27.55 -4.64 -10.25
CA ARG A 406 -27.75 -4.89 -11.68
C ARG A 406 -28.22 -3.63 -12.41
N ASN A 407 -28.48 -2.55 -11.69
CA ASN A 407 -28.81 -1.27 -12.27
C ASN A 407 -27.52 -0.47 -12.57
N ILE A 408 -27.23 -0.29 -13.86
CA ILE A 408 -26.01 0.39 -14.30
C ILE A 408 -26.02 1.88 -13.94
N ASP A 409 -27.19 2.52 -13.88
CA ASP A 409 -27.33 3.93 -13.55
C ASP A 409 -27.03 4.17 -12.05
N ASN A 410 -27.48 3.27 -11.18
CA ASN A 410 -27.12 3.30 -9.75
C ASN A 410 -25.62 3.17 -9.56
N MET A 411 -24.99 2.19 -10.24
CA MET A 411 -23.54 1.98 -10.18
C MET A 411 -22.76 3.18 -10.73
N HIS A 412 -23.25 3.82 -11.80
CA HIS A 412 -22.65 5.02 -12.35
C HIS A 412 -22.76 6.20 -11.40
N SER A 413 -23.96 6.45 -10.87
CA SER A 413 -24.23 7.51 -9.91
C SER A 413 -23.34 7.40 -8.67
N MET A 414 -23.24 6.19 -8.07
CA MET A 414 -22.39 5.98 -6.91
C MET A 414 -20.91 6.20 -7.23
N ALA A 415 -20.41 5.67 -8.35
CA ALA A 415 -19.00 5.81 -8.71
C ALA A 415 -18.58 7.29 -8.86
N LEU A 416 -19.45 8.12 -9.44
CA LEU A 416 -19.19 9.56 -9.57
C LEU A 416 -19.20 10.28 -8.21
N GLN A 417 -20.16 9.94 -7.34
CA GLN A 417 -20.31 10.62 -6.05
C GLN A 417 -19.21 10.22 -5.05
N MET A 418 -18.80 8.96 -5.05
CA MET A 418 -17.76 8.47 -4.14
C MET A 418 -16.40 9.07 -4.43
N ASN A 419 -16.04 9.31 -5.69
CA ASN A 419 -14.74 9.89 -6.09
C ASN A 419 -13.53 9.18 -5.46
N THR A 420 -13.62 7.86 -5.29
CA THR A 420 -12.56 7.04 -4.69
C THR A 420 -11.54 6.57 -5.72
N SER A 421 -10.32 6.26 -5.26
CA SER A 421 -9.26 5.68 -6.11
C SER A 421 -9.61 4.29 -6.62
N LEU A 422 -10.38 3.53 -5.83
CA LEU A 422 -10.87 2.19 -6.16
C LEU A 422 -12.39 2.17 -6.08
N PHE A 423 -13.04 1.66 -7.11
CA PHE A 423 -14.49 1.43 -7.12
C PHE A 423 -14.82 0.05 -7.68
N VAL A 424 -15.38 -0.82 -6.84
CA VAL A 424 -15.66 -2.22 -7.20
C VAL A 424 -17.14 -2.43 -7.49
N LYS A 425 -17.44 -3.08 -8.60
CA LYS A 425 -18.81 -3.45 -9.00
C LYS A 425 -18.97 -4.96 -8.95
N ASN A 426 -19.93 -5.44 -8.14
CA ASN A 426 -20.34 -6.85 -8.08
C ASN A 426 -19.20 -7.84 -7.73
N GLY A 427 -18.28 -7.45 -6.88
CA GLY A 427 -17.16 -8.26 -6.42
C GLY A 427 -16.69 -7.85 -5.02
N PRO A 428 -15.80 -8.62 -4.38
CA PRO A 428 -15.15 -8.21 -3.16
C PRO A 428 -14.21 -7.02 -3.44
N HIS A 429 -14.00 -6.15 -2.48
CA HIS A 429 -13.08 -5.00 -2.66
C HIS A 429 -11.65 -5.45 -2.99
N LEU A 430 -11.25 -6.64 -2.57
CA LEU A 430 -9.98 -7.28 -2.94
C LEU A 430 -9.78 -7.42 -4.47
N ALA A 431 -10.86 -7.47 -5.24
CA ALA A 431 -10.79 -7.51 -6.71
C ALA A 431 -10.08 -6.28 -7.29
N ALA A 432 -10.18 -5.13 -6.63
CA ALA A 432 -9.46 -3.91 -7.01
C ALA A 432 -7.94 -3.99 -6.78
N LEU A 433 -7.48 -5.01 -6.05
CA LEU A 433 -6.07 -5.33 -5.83
C LEU A 433 -5.61 -6.52 -6.69
N GLY A 434 -6.34 -6.86 -7.74
CA GLY A 434 -6.03 -7.98 -8.64
C GLY A 434 -6.37 -9.36 -8.07
N ALA A 435 -7.00 -9.45 -6.90
CA ALA A 435 -7.44 -10.71 -6.31
C ALA A 435 -8.84 -11.08 -6.82
N GLY A 436 -8.91 -11.78 -7.94
CA GLY A 436 -10.17 -12.16 -8.60
C GLY A 436 -10.79 -11.03 -9.45
N GLY A 437 -10.03 -9.99 -9.78
CA GLY A 437 -10.38 -8.92 -10.72
C GLY A 437 -9.24 -8.62 -11.68
N GLU A 438 -9.52 -7.83 -12.69
CA GLU A 438 -8.51 -7.35 -13.63
C GLU A 438 -7.64 -6.25 -13.00
N GLY A 439 -6.39 -6.14 -13.45
CA GLY A 439 -5.45 -5.13 -13.00
C GLY A 439 -4.30 -5.69 -12.17
N TRP A 440 -3.55 -4.78 -11.57
CA TRP A 440 -2.35 -5.12 -10.82
C TRP A 440 -2.52 -4.93 -9.32
N THR A 441 -1.62 -5.54 -8.57
CA THR A 441 -1.57 -5.43 -7.12
C THR A 441 -0.65 -4.30 -6.67
N SER A 442 -1.08 -3.55 -5.65
CA SER A 442 -0.21 -2.69 -4.85
C SER A 442 -0.60 -2.74 -3.37
N MET A 443 0.40 -2.73 -2.50
CA MET A 443 0.22 -2.53 -1.06
C MET A 443 0.39 -1.05 -0.64
N THR A 444 0.57 -0.16 -1.61
CA THR A 444 0.69 1.29 -1.41
C THR A 444 -0.36 1.98 -2.30
N ILE A 445 -1.54 2.20 -1.72
CA ILE A 445 -2.66 2.87 -2.39
C ILE A 445 -2.64 4.34 -1.94
N SER A 446 -2.08 5.20 -2.80
CA SER A 446 -1.72 6.57 -2.44
C SER A 446 -2.86 7.56 -2.72
N THR A 447 -3.90 7.50 -1.89
CA THR A 447 -5.07 8.38 -1.99
C THR A 447 -4.80 9.81 -1.53
N PRO A 448 -4.10 10.05 -0.38
CA PRO A 448 -3.85 11.41 0.09
C PRO A 448 -3.00 12.26 -0.84
N THR A 449 -2.21 11.66 -1.72
CA THR A 449 -1.34 12.35 -2.70
C THR A 449 -1.79 12.17 -4.15
N GLY A 450 -2.83 11.33 -4.38
CA GLY A 450 -3.54 11.24 -5.66
C GLY A 450 -2.96 10.24 -6.68
N GLU A 451 -1.95 9.46 -6.35
CA GLU A 451 -1.39 8.46 -7.25
C GLU A 451 -2.26 7.19 -7.36
N GLY A 452 -3.17 6.98 -6.42
CA GLY A 452 -4.04 5.79 -6.40
C GLY A 452 -3.26 4.50 -6.23
N VAL A 453 -3.60 3.46 -7.02
CA VAL A 453 -2.90 2.16 -7.00
C VAL A 453 -1.53 2.30 -7.64
N THR A 454 -0.49 2.35 -6.84
CA THR A 454 0.88 2.59 -7.31
C THR A 454 1.43 1.43 -8.13
N SER A 455 2.40 1.74 -9.00
CA SER A 455 3.16 0.78 -9.81
C SER A 455 4.55 1.33 -10.06
N ALA A 456 5.38 0.64 -10.84
CA ALA A 456 6.70 1.13 -11.23
C ALA A 456 6.65 2.55 -11.85
N ARG A 457 5.56 2.89 -12.55
CA ARG A 457 5.36 4.24 -13.14
C ARG A 457 5.27 5.35 -12.09
N THR A 458 4.83 5.03 -10.88
CA THR A 458 4.71 5.99 -9.78
C THR A 458 6.09 6.40 -9.22
N PHE A 459 7.07 5.50 -9.30
CA PHE A 459 8.38 5.65 -8.66
C PHE A 459 9.50 6.04 -9.64
N VAL A 460 9.13 6.69 -10.74
CA VAL A 460 10.05 7.25 -11.73
C VAL A 460 9.75 8.72 -11.99
N ARG A 461 10.68 9.40 -12.64
CA ARG A 461 10.51 10.75 -13.18
C ARG A 461 10.73 10.72 -14.68
N ILE A 462 9.90 11.44 -15.42
CA ILE A 462 10.04 11.51 -16.87
C ILE A 462 11.16 12.47 -17.22
N ARG A 463 12.08 12.01 -18.09
CA ARG A 463 13.09 12.87 -18.72
C ARG A 463 12.84 12.92 -20.21
N ARG A 464 13.03 14.11 -20.79
CA ARG A 464 12.83 14.35 -22.21
C ARG A 464 14.17 14.69 -22.86
N CYS A 465 14.45 14.04 -24.00
CA CYS A 465 15.55 14.36 -24.91
C CYS A 465 14.94 14.80 -26.24
N VAL A 466 15.42 15.91 -26.79
CA VAL A 466 14.92 16.49 -28.04
C VAL A 466 16.06 16.60 -29.02
N LEU A 467 15.86 16.05 -30.22
CA LEU A 467 16.69 16.29 -31.41
C LEU A 467 15.88 17.18 -32.36
N VAL A 468 16.41 18.35 -32.67
CA VAL A 468 15.77 19.34 -33.52
C VAL A 468 16.19 19.11 -34.95
N ASP A 469 15.22 19.09 -35.86
CA ASP A 469 15.39 18.87 -37.33
C ASP A 469 16.01 17.51 -37.71
N ASN A 470 16.02 17.21 -39.00
CA ASN A 470 16.83 16.16 -39.68
C ASN A 470 16.74 14.72 -39.14
N PHE A 471 15.63 14.29 -38.54
CA PHE A 471 15.46 12.91 -38.08
C PHE A 471 14.21 12.20 -38.62
N ARG A 472 13.68 12.68 -39.76
CA ARG A 472 12.62 11.97 -40.49
C ARG A 472 13.20 11.00 -41.49
N ILE A 473 12.53 9.84 -41.64
CA ILE A 473 12.87 8.81 -42.63
C ILE A 473 11.75 8.63 -43.66
N VAL A 474 10.67 9.39 -43.57
CA VAL A 474 9.53 9.41 -44.52
C VAL A 474 9.11 10.84 -44.77
#